data_399322cbdfab5b5bce4f209335931919
#
_entry.id   399322cbdfab5b5bce4f209335931919
#
_cell.length_a   1.000
_cell.length_b   1.000
_cell.length_c   1.000
_cell.angle_alpha   90.00
_cell.angle_beta   90.00
_cell.angle_gamma   90.00
#
_symmetry.space_group_name_H-M   'P 1'
#
loop_
_entity.id
_entity.type
_entity.pdbx_description
1 polymer ?
#
loop_
_entity_poly.entity_id
_entity_poly.type
_entity_poly.pdbx_seq_one_letter_code
_entity_poly.pdbx_strand_id
1 'polypeptide(L)'
;MSNRLLRTFLSVPVPSEVVKLQKELKTVVNNHGAKVNWVRSDNIHVTLKFIGDTPEDDVDQTGRTIKDIIGSTQSLKFKISGTGCFPKKERPRILWLGINGDLLPLQTLVTKINEALDLLGYPKEEKIYIPHLTLARIKYPQKHTPDI
;
A
#
# COMPACT_ATOMS: atom_id res chain seq x y z
N MET A 1 -17.87 -24.45 10.14
CA MET A 1 -17.62 -22.99 10.02
C MET A 1 -16.27 -22.65 10.60
N SER A 2 -15.48 -21.91 9.88
CA SER A 2 -14.16 -21.52 10.36
C SER A 2 -14.22 -20.23 11.18
N ASN A 3 -13.65 -20.24 12.39
CA ASN A 3 -13.47 -19.04 13.20
C ASN A 3 -12.13 -18.35 12.93
N ARG A 4 -11.41 -18.80 11.90
CA ARG A 4 -10.12 -18.27 11.55
C ARG A 4 -10.26 -16.85 11.06
N LEU A 5 -9.42 -15.94 11.59
CA LEU A 5 -9.29 -14.57 11.12
C LEU A 5 -8.12 -14.47 10.14
N LEU A 6 -8.38 -13.86 9.01
CA LEU A 6 -7.37 -13.58 7.99
C LEU A 6 -7.14 -12.08 7.92
N ARG A 7 -5.89 -11.66 7.88
CA ARG A 7 -5.57 -10.26 7.62
C ARG A 7 -5.69 -10.02 6.12
N THR A 8 -6.68 -9.23 5.74
CA THR A 8 -6.97 -8.99 4.34
C THR A 8 -6.73 -7.53 3.95
N PHE A 9 -6.43 -7.35 2.70
CA PHE A 9 -6.29 -6.02 2.10
C PHE A 9 -6.66 -6.12 0.62
N LEU A 10 -7.04 -4.99 0.06
CA LEU A 10 -7.34 -4.86 -1.36
C LEU A 10 -6.16 -4.16 -2.03
N SER A 11 -5.62 -4.77 -3.07
CA SER A 11 -4.49 -4.22 -3.79
C SER A 11 -4.59 -4.44 -5.29
N VAL A 12 -3.80 -3.66 -6.04
CA VAL A 12 -3.65 -3.78 -7.49
C VAL A 12 -2.21 -4.16 -7.78
N PRO A 13 -1.98 -5.18 -8.61
CA PRO A 13 -0.62 -5.54 -9.03
C PRO A 13 0.02 -4.45 -9.87
N VAL A 14 1.34 -4.46 -9.94
CA VAL A 14 2.12 -3.47 -10.68
C VAL A 14 2.83 -4.10 -11.88
N PRO A 15 3.18 -3.30 -12.92
CA PRO A 15 3.95 -3.78 -14.04
C PRO A 15 5.37 -4.21 -13.64
N SER A 16 5.98 -5.06 -14.44
CA SER A 16 7.35 -5.55 -14.21
C SER A 16 8.40 -4.43 -14.20
N GLU A 17 8.11 -3.31 -14.86
CA GLU A 17 8.97 -2.12 -14.89
C GLU A 17 9.23 -1.56 -13.49
N VAL A 18 8.27 -1.70 -12.57
CA VAL A 18 8.43 -1.27 -11.18
C VAL A 18 9.51 -2.09 -10.48
N VAL A 19 9.55 -3.39 -10.73
CA VAL A 19 10.57 -4.27 -10.16
C VAL A 19 11.96 -3.90 -10.69
N LYS A 20 12.06 -3.57 -11.98
CA LYS A 20 13.31 -3.10 -12.58
C LYS A 20 13.79 -1.81 -11.95
N LEU A 21 12.87 -0.87 -11.75
CA LEU A 21 13.17 0.41 -11.12
C LEU A 21 13.66 0.23 -9.67
N GLN A 22 13.03 -0.68 -8.92
CA GLN A 22 13.50 -1.01 -7.58
C GLN A 22 14.94 -1.54 -7.60
N LYS A 23 15.27 -2.41 -8.54
CA LYS A 23 16.63 -2.94 -8.68
C LYS A 23 17.65 -1.83 -8.97
N GLU A 24 17.30 -0.89 -9.83
CA GLU A 24 18.14 0.26 -10.12
C GLU A 24 18.36 1.12 -8.87
N LEU A 25 17.31 1.38 -8.11
CA LEU A 25 17.40 2.16 -6.88
C LEU A 25 18.28 1.49 -5.82
N LYS A 26 18.27 0.16 -5.75
CA LYS A 26 19.14 -0.58 -4.84
C LYS A 26 20.62 -0.30 -5.09
N THR A 27 21.00 0.00 -6.32
CA THR A 27 22.39 0.26 -6.68
C THR A 27 22.85 1.68 -6.32
N VAL A 28 21.93 2.62 -6.16
CA VAL A 28 22.26 4.03 -5.94
C VAL A 28 21.93 4.54 -4.54
N VAL A 29 21.09 3.82 -3.79
CA VAL A 29 20.71 4.22 -2.44
C VAL A 29 21.84 3.89 -1.48
N ASN A 30 22.35 4.94 -0.81
CA ASN A 30 23.32 4.77 0.25
C ASN A 30 22.62 4.74 1.60
N ASN A 31 22.81 3.67 2.35
CA ASN A 31 22.09 3.45 3.60
C ASN A 31 22.77 4.05 4.84
N HIS A 32 23.99 4.54 4.75
CA HIS A 32 24.74 5.19 5.84
C HIS A 32 24.60 4.45 7.21
N GLY A 33 24.72 3.15 7.19
CA GLY A 33 24.60 2.32 8.39
C GLY A 33 23.17 1.97 8.81
N ALA A 34 22.16 2.49 8.14
CA ALA A 34 20.78 2.09 8.36
C ALA A 34 20.49 0.76 7.66
N LYS A 35 19.57 0.00 8.22
CA LYS A 35 19.11 -1.24 7.59
C LYS A 35 17.95 -0.93 6.63
N VAL A 36 18.16 -1.18 5.35
CA VAL A 36 17.13 -1.01 4.32
C VAL A 36 16.53 -2.37 3.99
N ASN A 37 15.25 -2.54 4.32
CA ASN A 37 14.50 -3.73 3.98
C ASN A 37 13.69 -3.45 2.72
N TRP A 38 14.16 -3.96 1.60
CA TRP A 38 13.47 -3.82 0.32
C TRP A 38 12.27 -4.74 0.27
N VAL A 39 11.14 -4.22 -0.20
CA VAL A 39 9.95 -5.03 -0.40
C VAL A 39 10.24 -6.07 -1.47
N ARG A 40 9.87 -7.33 -1.22
CA ARG A 40 10.04 -8.39 -2.20
C ARG A 40 9.26 -8.07 -3.47
N SER A 41 9.82 -8.43 -4.63
CA SER A 41 9.23 -8.08 -5.92
C SER A 41 7.80 -8.59 -6.08
N ASP A 42 7.48 -9.74 -5.50
CA ASP A 42 6.13 -10.31 -5.54
C ASP A 42 5.16 -9.64 -4.56
N ASN A 43 5.66 -8.80 -3.64
CA ASN A 43 4.87 -8.06 -2.68
C ASN A 43 4.72 -6.57 -3.02
N ILE A 44 5.27 -6.11 -4.14
CA ILE A 44 5.11 -4.73 -4.57
C ILE A 44 3.73 -4.59 -5.22
N HIS A 45 2.86 -3.80 -4.62
CA HIS A 45 1.51 -3.56 -5.14
C HIS A 45 0.97 -2.24 -4.60
N VAL A 46 -0.06 -1.73 -5.26
CA VAL A 46 -0.78 -0.54 -4.80
C VAL A 46 -1.87 -1.00 -3.85
N THR A 47 -1.75 -0.67 -2.58
CA THR A 47 -2.81 -0.96 -1.61
C THR A 47 -3.91 0.08 -1.75
N LEU A 48 -5.15 -0.37 -1.97
CA LEU A 48 -6.32 0.50 -2.00
C LEU A 48 -6.97 0.60 -0.62
N LYS A 49 -6.99 -0.50 0.12
CA LYS A 49 -7.58 -0.54 1.46
C LYS A 49 -7.03 -1.70 2.26
N PHE A 50 -6.62 -1.42 3.48
CA PHE A 50 -6.41 -2.45 4.49
C PHE A 50 -7.76 -2.75 5.16
N ILE A 51 -8.26 -3.96 4.96
CA ILE A 51 -9.53 -4.39 5.54
C ILE A 51 -9.32 -4.83 6.99
N GLY A 52 -8.22 -5.52 7.23
CA GLY A 52 -7.85 -6.00 8.56
C GLY A 52 -8.33 -7.42 8.81
N ASP A 53 -8.52 -7.75 10.08
CA ASP A 53 -8.95 -9.08 10.48
C ASP A 53 -10.34 -9.39 9.95
N THR A 54 -10.40 -10.38 9.06
CA THR A 54 -11.61 -10.78 8.36
C THR A 54 -11.88 -12.26 8.66
N PRO A 55 -13.06 -12.61 9.20
CA PRO A 55 -13.41 -14.02 9.32
C PRO A 55 -13.34 -14.72 7.97
N GLU A 56 -12.77 -15.91 7.95
CA GLU A 56 -12.57 -16.67 6.71
C GLU A 56 -13.90 -16.85 5.96
N ASP A 57 -15.01 -17.05 6.69
CA ASP A 57 -16.34 -17.20 6.10
C ASP A 57 -16.86 -15.91 5.44
N ASP A 58 -16.31 -14.75 5.79
CA ASP A 58 -16.76 -13.46 5.23
C ASP A 58 -15.91 -13.00 4.02
N VAL A 59 -14.84 -13.69 3.70
CA VAL A 59 -13.93 -13.27 2.62
C VAL A 59 -14.66 -13.23 1.28
N ASP A 60 -15.49 -14.22 0.98
CA ASP A 60 -16.23 -14.28 -0.29
C ASP A 60 -17.24 -13.14 -0.42
N GLN A 61 -17.97 -12.83 0.65
CA GLN A 61 -18.93 -11.72 0.65
C GLN A 61 -18.21 -10.37 0.46
N THR A 62 -17.14 -10.18 1.17
CA THR A 62 -16.32 -8.97 1.06
C THR A 62 -15.79 -8.81 -0.35
N GLY A 63 -15.27 -9.89 -0.94
CA GLY A 63 -14.76 -9.89 -2.31
C GLY A 63 -15.84 -9.61 -3.34
N ARG A 64 -17.02 -10.16 -3.19
CA ARG A 64 -18.16 -9.90 -4.10
C ARG A 64 -18.62 -8.46 -4.02
N THR A 65 -18.68 -7.89 -2.84
CA THR A 65 -19.05 -6.49 -2.63
C THR A 65 -18.10 -5.57 -3.37
N ILE A 66 -16.79 -5.81 -3.25
CA ILE A 66 -15.76 -5.04 -3.95
C ILE A 66 -15.87 -5.23 -5.46
N LYS A 67 -16.04 -6.46 -5.92
CA LYS A 67 -16.16 -6.79 -7.34
C LYS A 67 -17.34 -6.08 -8.00
N ASP A 68 -18.47 -6.00 -7.32
CA ASP A 68 -19.65 -5.30 -7.84
C ASP A 68 -19.39 -3.80 -8.01
N ILE A 69 -18.68 -3.19 -7.07
CA ILE A 69 -18.30 -1.77 -7.15
C ILE A 69 -17.35 -1.54 -8.33
N ILE A 70 -16.33 -2.39 -8.47
CA ILE A 70 -15.34 -2.29 -9.54
C ILE A 70 -16.00 -2.51 -10.90
N GLY A 71 -16.96 -3.43 -11.00
CA GLY A 71 -17.65 -3.75 -12.24
C GLY A 71 -18.43 -2.58 -12.85
N SER A 72 -18.82 -1.60 -12.04
CA SER A 72 -19.49 -0.39 -12.49
C SER A 72 -18.55 0.79 -12.71
N THR A 73 -17.25 0.60 -12.54
CA THR A 73 -16.23 1.63 -12.63
C THR A 73 -15.52 1.53 -13.99
N GLN A 74 -15.28 2.67 -14.63
CA GLN A 74 -14.51 2.72 -15.87
C GLN A 74 -13.05 2.40 -15.61
N SER A 75 -12.35 1.93 -16.63
CA SER A 75 -10.91 1.71 -16.57
C SER A 75 -10.18 3.01 -16.23
N LEU A 76 -9.26 2.93 -15.29
CA LEU A 76 -8.45 4.06 -14.85
C LEU A 76 -7.03 3.91 -15.39
N LYS A 77 -6.42 5.04 -15.75
CA LYS A 77 -5.05 5.08 -16.25
C LYS A 77 -4.15 5.79 -15.28
N PHE A 78 -2.99 5.21 -15.02
CA PHE A 78 -2.01 5.75 -14.10
C PHE A 78 -0.62 5.74 -14.69
N LYS A 79 0.19 6.66 -14.22
CA LYS A 79 1.61 6.74 -14.52
C LYS A 79 2.39 6.73 -13.21
N ILE A 80 3.41 5.89 -13.16
CA ILE A 80 4.33 5.89 -12.02
C ILE A 80 5.36 6.97 -12.26
N SER A 81 5.46 7.92 -11.34
CA SER A 81 6.41 9.02 -11.47
C SER A 81 6.76 9.59 -10.11
N GLY A 82 8.01 9.96 -9.97
CA GLY A 82 8.52 10.53 -8.75
C GLY A 82 8.78 9.50 -7.66
N THR A 83 9.66 9.85 -6.78
CA THR A 83 9.99 9.06 -5.61
C THR A 83 10.05 9.97 -4.41
N GLY A 84 9.83 9.44 -3.22
CA GLY A 84 9.87 10.19 -2.00
C GLY A 84 10.10 9.33 -0.79
N CYS A 85 10.18 9.98 0.34
CA CYS A 85 10.47 9.37 1.62
C CYS A 85 9.53 9.91 2.69
N PHE A 86 9.13 9.05 3.62
CA PHE A 86 8.40 9.43 4.82
C PHE A 86 9.23 9.08 6.06
N PRO A 87 9.14 9.82 7.15
CA PRO A 87 8.40 11.08 7.33
C PRO A 87 9.13 12.27 6.73
N LYS A 88 10.44 12.19 6.53
CA LYS A 88 11.25 13.29 5.96
C LYS A 88 12.54 12.76 5.36
N LYS A 89 13.12 13.54 4.42
CA LYS A 89 14.29 13.13 3.66
C LYS A 89 15.54 12.89 4.54
N GLU A 90 15.66 13.63 5.63
CA GLU A 90 16.83 13.56 6.52
C GLU A 90 16.88 12.28 7.32
N ARG A 91 15.71 11.69 7.62
CA ARG A 91 15.60 10.42 8.32
C ARG A 91 14.40 9.64 7.81
N PRO A 92 14.47 9.15 6.58
CA PRO A 92 13.35 8.43 5.98
C PRO A 92 13.16 7.07 6.64
N ARG A 93 11.88 6.65 6.75
CA ARG A 93 11.51 5.31 7.21
C ARG A 93 10.86 4.49 6.11
N ILE A 94 10.33 5.15 5.12
CA ILE A 94 9.67 4.52 3.97
C ILE A 94 10.16 5.21 2.70
N LEU A 95 10.62 4.41 1.75
CA LEU A 95 10.92 4.85 0.40
C LEU A 95 9.76 4.43 -0.51
N TRP A 96 9.20 5.37 -1.28
CA TRP A 96 8.03 5.11 -2.10
C TRP A 96 8.16 5.69 -3.51
N LEU A 97 7.37 5.12 -4.43
CA LEU A 97 7.14 5.66 -5.77
C LEU A 97 5.76 6.30 -5.84
N GLY A 98 5.66 7.44 -6.49
CA GLY A 98 4.42 8.15 -6.70
C GLY A 98 3.62 7.59 -7.87
N ILE A 99 2.31 7.82 -7.82
CA ILE A 99 1.37 7.42 -8.86
C ILE A 99 0.57 8.65 -9.26
N ASN A 100 0.55 8.95 -10.55
CA ASN A 100 -0.24 10.04 -11.12
C ASN A 100 -1.20 9.50 -12.19
N GLY A 101 -2.19 10.31 -12.55
CA GLY A 101 -3.19 9.95 -13.54
C GLY A 101 -4.59 10.20 -13.02
N ASP A 102 -5.46 9.21 -13.15
CA ASP A 102 -6.87 9.31 -12.77
C ASP A 102 -7.07 9.23 -11.25
N LEU A 103 -6.46 10.15 -10.52
CA LEU A 103 -6.45 10.13 -9.04
C LEU A 103 -7.82 10.42 -8.44
N LEU A 104 -8.57 11.39 -8.96
CA LEU A 104 -9.91 11.68 -8.45
C LEU A 104 -10.88 10.52 -8.65
N PRO A 105 -10.95 9.91 -9.84
CA PRO A 105 -11.75 8.69 -10.00
C PRO A 105 -11.31 7.55 -9.08
N LEU A 106 -10.01 7.39 -8.84
CA LEU A 106 -9.50 6.37 -7.93
C LEU A 106 -9.94 6.67 -6.49
N GLN A 107 -9.81 7.91 -6.04
CA GLN A 107 -10.25 8.32 -4.70
C GLN A 107 -11.75 8.11 -4.53
N THR A 108 -12.55 8.39 -5.57
CA THR A 108 -13.99 8.12 -5.56
C THR A 108 -14.27 6.62 -5.43
N LEU A 109 -13.54 5.79 -6.17
CA LEU A 109 -13.66 4.34 -6.08
C LEU A 109 -13.33 3.83 -4.67
N VAL A 110 -12.22 4.27 -4.11
CA VAL A 110 -11.81 3.88 -2.76
C VAL A 110 -12.83 4.34 -1.72
N THR A 111 -13.40 5.53 -1.86
CA THR A 111 -14.47 6.02 -0.98
C THR A 111 -15.68 5.10 -1.03
N LYS A 112 -16.13 4.71 -2.22
CA LYS A 112 -17.26 3.79 -2.37
C LYS A 112 -16.99 2.43 -1.72
N ILE A 113 -15.77 1.91 -1.88
CA ILE A 113 -15.37 0.66 -1.26
C ILE A 113 -15.38 0.79 0.26
N ASN A 114 -14.81 1.89 0.79
CA ASN A 114 -14.82 2.14 2.23
C ASN A 114 -16.23 2.20 2.80
N GLU A 115 -17.14 2.91 2.13
CA GLU A 115 -18.53 3.02 2.58
C GLU A 115 -19.24 1.67 2.57
N ALA A 116 -19.07 0.88 1.52
CA ALA A 116 -19.68 -0.44 1.41
C ALA A 116 -19.15 -1.41 2.47
N LEU A 117 -17.85 -1.40 2.71
CA LEU A 117 -17.23 -2.27 3.72
C LEU A 117 -17.52 -1.81 5.14
N ASP A 118 -17.71 -0.52 5.36
CA ASP A 118 -18.16 0.01 6.65
C ASP A 118 -19.52 -0.58 7.05
N LEU A 119 -20.42 -0.69 6.08
CA LEU A 119 -21.73 -1.33 6.30
C LEU A 119 -21.61 -2.81 6.68
N LEU A 120 -20.53 -3.47 6.27
CA LEU A 120 -20.26 -4.87 6.62
C LEU A 120 -19.47 -5.01 7.94
N GLY A 121 -19.17 -3.91 8.61
CA GLY A 121 -18.45 -3.91 9.89
C GLY A 121 -16.96 -3.63 9.78
N TYR A 122 -16.46 -3.25 8.61
CA TYR A 122 -15.05 -2.90 8.41
C TYR A 122 -14.89 -1.39 8.35
N PRO A 123 -14.29 -0.75 9.37
CA PRO A 123 -14.30 0.70 9.51
C PRO A 123 -13.67 1.43 8.33
N LYS A 124 -14.21 2.62 8.03
CA LYS A 124 -13.64 3.53 7.04
C LYS A 124 -12.29 4.05 7.52
N GLU A 125 -11.39 4.27 6.56
CA GLU A 125 -10.21 5.07 6.83
C GLU A 125 -10.57 6.56 6.79
N GLU A 126 -10.14 7.30 7.80
CA GLU A 126 -10.45 8.73 7.92
C GLU A 126 -9.53 9.60 7.07
N LYS A 127 -8.37 9.09 6.70
CA LYS A 127 -7.39 9.83 5.90
C LYS A 127 -7.76 9.81 4.42
N ILE A 128 -7.48 10.91 3.72
CA ILE A 128 -7.59 10.96 2.27
C ILE A 128 -6.65 9.93 1.66
N TYR A 129 -7.18 9.11 0.76
CA TYR A 129 -6.40 8.10 0.07
C TYR A 129 -5.43 8.73 -0.93
N ILE A 130 -4.15 8.47 -0.75
CA ILE A 130 -3.10 8.89 -1.69
C ILE A 130 -2.37 7.63 -2.14
N PRO A 131 -2.48 7.26 -3.44
CA PRO A 131 -1.83 6.05 -3.92
C PRO A 131 -0.32 6.21 -3.95
N HIS A 132 0.37 5.18 -3.51
CA HIS A 132 1.82 5.11 -3.57
C HIS A 132 2.28 3.65 -3.55
N LEU A 133 3.50 3.43 -4.00
CA LEU A 133 4.14 2.11 -3.96
C LEU A 133 5.27 2.14 -2.94
N THR A 134 5.16 1.36 -1.89
CA THR A 134 6.26 1.21 -0.94
C THR A 134 7.32 0.29 -1.53
N LEU A 135 8.54 0.79 -1.65
CA LEU A 135 9.68 0.03 -2.18
C LEU A 135 10.56 -0.53 -1.08
N ALA A 136 10.68 0.18 0.02
CA ALA A 136 11.57 -0.21 1.11
C ALA A 136 11.13 0.41 2.43
N ARG A 137 11.50 -0.27 3.51
CA ARG A 137 11.36 0.23 4.88
C ARG A 137 12.74 0.35 5.48
N ILE A 138 13.00 1.44 6.17
CA ILE A 138 14.32 1.76 6.69
C ILE A 138 14.26 1.74 8.21
N LYS A 139 15.13 0.93 8.80
CA LYS A 139 15.33 0.85 10.25
C LYS A 139 16.68 1.45 10.60
N TYR A 140 16.66 2.31 11.60
CA TYR A 140 17.87 2.91 12.14
C TYR A 140 18.31 2.15 13.38
N PRO A 141 19.62 2.02 13.62
CA PRO A 141 20.09 1.48 14.87
C PRO A 141 19.53 2.35 16.01
N GLN A 142 19.09 1.69 17.08
CA GLN A 142 18.69 2.41 18.28
C GLN A 142 19.85 3.29 18.70
N LYS A 143 19.57 4.57 18.95
CA LYS A 143 20.54 5.41 19.63
C LYS A 143 20.77 4.76 21.00
N HIS A 144 21.95 4.14 21.17
CA HIS A 144 22.44 3.89 22.51
C HIS A 144 22.52 5.25 23.18
N THR A 145 21.58 5.51 24.06
CA THR A 145 21.85 6.46 25.12
C THR A 145 22.97 5.78 25.91
N PRO A 146 24.18 6.32 25.94
CA PRO A 146 25.20 5.72 26.81
C PRO A 146 24.61 5.70 28.21
N ASP A 147 24.62 4.54 28.82
CA ASP A 147 24.38 4.47 30.24
C ASP A 147 25.40 5.34 30.91
N ILE A 148 24.97 6.47 31.30
CA ILE A 148 25.78 7.39 32.07
C ILE A 148 25.67 6.96 33.51
#